data_c281c5a491cbdbb62e924c034940cada
#
_entry.id   c281c5a491cbdbb62e924c034940cada
#
_cell.length_a   1.000
_cell.length_b   1.000
_cell.length_c   1.000
_cell.angle_alpha   90.00
_cell.angle_beta   90.00
_cell.angle_gamma   90.00
#
_symmetry.space_group_name_H-M   'P 1'
#
loop_
_entity.id
_entity.type
_entity.pdbx_description
1 polymer ?
#
loop_
_entity_poly.entity_id
_entity_poly.type
_entity_poly.pdbx_seq_one_letter_code
_entity_poly.pdbx_strand_id
1 'polypeptide(L)'
;LKFATEGYWQGKTPAEELAKTAKEIRVENWRLMQDAGIDLIPSNDFSYYDQVLDTIALLGAVPERYGWRGGEVDLDTYFAMARGRQSDEIDVTAMEMTKWFDTNYHYIVPELGPRTSFSLSSAKPFDEHTEAQEELGIDTVPVLIGPVSFLLLSKPADGADERFDALSLVEPLVEVYAEVIERLAAQGATWVQLDEPCFVEDRSERELDALRLAYEELCKVKERPRILVKTYFDHVGDAYGVLRDLPVEGVGLDLVGVVHEEGGKPTHEHGGLHNVEFVADQEGLGDQWLFAGIVDGRNVWINDLEHSLDLLEGLRTRTRQLVVSTSCSLLHTPIDLDAEPAGVDADLDDELRSWMAFAVQKVGEVATLAKGLGEGRDAIADELDRNDRAHDDRRDSHRTSNPDVRARIEGLDEEHDRRGSAFEERKPAQRAQLDLPALFPSTSFGSYPQTAEIRSARKRLREGEIDWLTYKGLMQEEIQRVISFQEEVGLDVLVHGEPERNDMVQYFGEQMEGYVFTENAW
;
A
#
# COMPACT_ATOMS: atom_id res chain seq x y z
N LEU A 1 -16.74 6.49 3.61
CA LEU A 1 -15.80 7.60 3.82
C LEU A 1 -15.78 8.56 2.62
N LYS A 2 -15.48 8.11 1.39
CA LYS A 2 -15.27 8.94 0.19
C LYS A 2 -16.35 10.02 0.02
N PHE A 3 -17.64 9.65 0.01
CA PHE A 3 -18.74 10.61 -0.19
C PHE A 3 -18.85 11.63 0.95
N ALA A 4 -18.59 11.22 2.19
CA ALA A 4 -18.61 12.14 3.34
C ALA A 4 -17.45 13.15 3.25
N THR A 5 -16.25 12.69 2.87
CA THR A 5 -15.07 13.54 2.66
C THR A 5 -15.28 14.52 1.49
N GLU A 6 -15.77 14.03 0.34
CA GLU A 6 -16.10 14.89 -0.80
C GLU A 6 -17.23 15.91 -0.46
N GLY A 7 -18.21 15.48 0.34
CA GLY A 7 -19.26 16.37 0.86
C GLY A 7 -18.70 17.46 1.77
N TYR A 8 -17.76 17.14 2.62
CA TYR A 8 -17.04 18.11 3.47
C TYR A 8 -16.29 19.14 2.62
N TRP A 9 -15.55 18.72 1.62
CA TRP A 9 -14.84 19.63 0.70
C TRP A 9 -15.76 20.55 -0.09
N GLN A 10 -17.00 20.11 -0.32
CA GLN A 10 -18.03 20.91 -1.00
C GLN A 10 -18.84 21.77 -0.03
N GLY A 11 -18.54 21.75 1.28
CA GLY A 11 -19.30 22.45 2.31
C GLY A 11 -20.72 21.90 2.55
N LYS A 12 -20.99 20.65 2.10
CA LYS A 12 -22.29 19.98 2.24
C LYS A 12 -22.38 19.10 3.50
N THR A 13 -21.26 18.55 3.91
CA THR A 13 -21.14 17.68 5.09
C THR A 13 -20.38 18.43 6.17
N PRO A 14 -20.95 18.67 7.36
CA PRO A 14 -20.22 19.28 8.48
C PRO A 14 -19.12 18.37 9.01
N ALA A 15 -18.10 18.96 9.65
CA ALA A 15 -16.97 18.21 10.25
C ALA A 15 -17.44 17.12 11.24
N GLU A 16 -18.46 17.40 12.03
CA GLU A 16 -19.04 16.46 13.00
C GLU A 16 -19.65 15.21 12.33
N GLU A 17 -20.29 15.37 11.18
CA GLU A 17 -20.87 14.26 10.42
C GLU A 17 -19.77 13.43 9.74
N LEU A 18 -18.72 14.09 9.23
CA LEU A 18 -17.53 13.40 8.70
C LEU A 18 -16.84 12.59 9.81
N ALA A 19 -16.62 13.19 10.99
CA ALA A 19 -16.03 12.52 12.14
C ALA A 19 -16.87 11.32 12.61
N LYS A 20 -18.20 11.47 12.62
CA LYS A 20 -19.12 10.37 12.95
C LYS A 20 -19.00 9.20 11.98
N THR A 21 -18.97 9.50 10.67
CA THR A 21 -18.79 8.46 9.63
C THR A 21 -17.44 7.74 9.79
N ALA A 22 -16.38 8.47 10.10
CA ALA A 22 -15.05 7.90 10.35
C ALA A 22 -15.07 6.97 11.58
N LYS A 23 -15.69 7.41 12.68
CA LYS A 23 -15.86 6.60 13.90
C LYS A 23 -16.62 5.30 13.62
N GLU A 24 -17.74 5.37 12.89
CA GLU A 24 -18.53 4.19 12.52
C GLU A 24 -17.68 3.15 11.78
N ILE A 25 -16.84 3.59 10.84
CA ILE A 25 -15.94 2.70 10.08
C ILE A 25 -14.86 2.08 10.99
N ARG A 26 -14.22 2.88 11.86
CA ARG A 26 -13.19 2.36 12.79
C ARG A 26 -13.76 1.31 13.74
N VAL A 27 -14.91 1.61 14.33
CA VAL A 27 -15.58 0.67 15.27
C VAL A 27 -15.99 -0.63 14.56
N GLU A 28 -16.44 -0.55 13.30
CA GLU A 28 -16.76 -1.73 12.50
C GLU A 28 -15.51 -2.58 12.22
N ASN A 29 -14.40 -1.95 11.83
CA ASN A 29 -13.12 -2.62 11.59
C ASN A 29 -12.58 -3.30 12.87
N TRP A 30 -12.59 -2.60 14.01
CA TRP A 30 -12.14 -3.17 15.28
C TRP A 30 -13.00 -4.34 15.73
N ARG A 31 -14.33 -4.24 15.56
CA ARG A 31 -15.25 -5.35 15.89
C ARG A 31 -14.99 -6.58 15.02
N LEU A 32 -14.77 -6.37 13.72
CA LEU A 32 -14.41 -7.45 12.79
C LEU A 32 -13.16 -8.20 13.24
N MET A 33 -12.10 -7.47 13.61
CA MET A 33 -10.86 -8.07 14.09
C MET A 33 -11.04 -8.77 15.46
N GLN A 34 -11.81 -8.16 16.36
CA GLN A 34 -12.15 -8.75 17.65
C GLN A 34 -12.95 -10.06 17.49
N ASP A 35 -13.97 -10.06 16.63
CA ASP A 35 -14.81 -11.23 16.35
C ASP A 35 -14.04 -12.35 15.66
N ALA A 36 -13.02 -12.01 14.86
CA ALA A 36 -12.09 -12.96 14.26
C ALA A 36 -11.09 -13.56 15.26
N GLY A 37 -10.98 -13.01 16.46
CA GLY A 37 -10.06 -13.49 17.51
C GLY A 37 -8.64 -12.92 17.40
N ILE A 38 -8.46 -11.74 16.85
CA ILE A 38 -7.17 -11.05 16.82
C ILE A 38 -6.85 -10.48 18.21
N ASP A 39 -5.68 -10.82 18.75
CA ASP A 39 -5.24 -10.39 20.08
C ASP A 39 -4.71 -8.95 20.11
N LEU A 40 -3.98 -8.54 19.07
CA LEU A 40 -3.34 -7.22 18.96
C LEU A 40 -3.98 -6.45 17.81
N ILE A 41 -5.03 -5.70 18.12
CA ILE A 41 -5.82 -4.96 17.15
C ILE A 41 -5.20 -3.56 16.96
N PRO A 42 -4.92 -3.10 15.73
CA PRO A 42 -4.35 -1.77 15.49
C PRO A 42 -5.37 -0.66 15.71
N SER A 43 -4.87 0.55 16.04
CA SER A 43 -5.59 1.81 15.94
C SER A 43 -4.66 2.88 15.33
N ASN A 44 -5.17 4.05 15.00
CA ASN A 44 -4.46 5.09 14.25
C ASN A 44 -3.99 4.65 12.85
N ASP A 45 -4.54 3.56 12.36
CA ASP A 45 -4.33 3.00 11.01
C ASP A 45 -5.37 3.47 9.99
N PHE A 46 -6.34 4.26 10.44
CA PHE A 46 -7.36 4.94 9.64
C PHE A 46 -6.92 6.38 9.33
N SER A 47 -7.06 6.84 8.08
CA SER A 47 -6.75 8.20 7.66
C SER A 47 -7.89 8.82 6.86
N TYR A 48 -8.13 10.13 7.03
CA TYR A 48 -9.02 10.86 6.13
C TYR A 48 -8.43 11.02 4.72
N TYR A 49 -7.10 11.01 4.62
CA TYR A 49 -6.37 11.16 3.36
C TYR A 49 -5.21 10.17 3.27
N ASP A 50 -4.13 10.34 4.04
CA ASP A 50 -3.01 9.39 4.13
C ASP A 50 -2.29 9.45 5.49
N GLN A 51 -1.60 8.35 5.83
CA GLN A 51 -0.93 8.17 7.12
C GLN A 51 0.28 9.09 7.34
N VAL A 52 0.95 9.52 6.27
CA VAL A 52 2.08 10.45 6.39
C VAL A 52 1.58 11.86 6.62
N LEU A 53 0.47 12.26 5.98
CA LEU A 53 -0.21 13.52 6.26
C LEU A 53 -0.73 13.57 7.71
N ASP A 54 -1.26 12.45 8.23
CA ASP A 54 -1.62 12.35 9.65
C ASP A 54 -0.39 12.58 10.55
N THR A 55 0.76 12.04 10.15
CA THR A 55 2.02 12.24 10.88
C THR A 55 2.53 13.68 10.77
N ILE A 56 2.41 14.33 9.59
CA ILE A 56 2.70 15.77 9.44
C ILE A 56 1.86 16.60 10.41
N ALA A 57 0.56 16.30 10.49
CA ALA A 57 -0.35 16.98 11.43
C ALA A 57 0.00 16.68 12.89
N LEU A 58 0.32 15.42 13.24
CA LEU A 58 0.72 15.00 14.58
C LEU A 58 1.94 15.77 15.08
N LEU A 59 2.94 15.93 14.20
CA LEU A 59 4.23 16.55 14.52
C LEU A 59 4.24 18.07 14.33
N GLY A 60 3.14 18.68 13.86
CA GLY A 60 3.09 20.10 13.56
C GLY A 60 4.06 20.52 12.44
N ALA A 61 4.43 19.59 11.57
CA ALA A 61 5.35 19.85 10.45
C ALA A 61 4.63 20.54 9.27
N VAL A 62 3.79 21.51 9.58
CA VAL A 62 2.95 22.24 8.62
C VAL A 62 3.74 23.33 7.93
N PRO A 63 3.86 23.35 6.58
CA PRO A 63 4.55 24.42 5.86
C PRO A 63 3.95 25.81 6.11
N GLU A 64 4.80 26.83 6.22
CA GLU A 64 4.40 28.22 6.57
C GLU A 64 3.30 28.79 5.65
N ARG A 65 3.25 28.35 4.37
CA ARG A 65 2.27 28.85 3.39
C ARG A 65 0.82 28.54 3.74
N TYR A 66 0.55 27.54 4.60
CA TYR A 66 -0.80 27.22 5.06
C TYR A 66 -1.29 28.08 6.22
N GLY A 67 -0.43 28.97 6.73
CA GLY A 67 -0.80 29.97 7.74
C GLY A 67 -1.02 29.44 9.14
N TRP A 68 -0.76 28.14 9.40
CA TRP A 68 -0.85 27.54 10.73
C TRP A 68 0.19 28.18 11.69
N ARG A 69 -0.21 28.40 12.94
CA ARG A 69 0.60 29.14 13.94
C ARG A 69 0.84 28.35 15.23
N GLY A 70 0.63 27.04 15.20
CA GLY A 70 0.74 26.15 16.35
C GLY A 70 -0.62 25.75 16.93
N GLY A 71 -0.59 24.82 17.88
CA GLY A 71 -1.78 24.16 18.43
C GLY A 71 -2.21 22.98 17.59
N GLU A 72 -3.45 22.56 17.75
CA GLU A 72 -4.01 21.45 16.97
C GLU A 72 -4.16 21.80 15.49
N VAL A 73 -3.81 20.88 14.60
CA VAL A 73 -4.01 21.01 13.15
C VAL A 73 -5.47 20.67 12.83
N ASP A 74 -6.24 21.64 12.42
CA ASP A 74 -7.65 21.46 12.06
C ASP A 74 -7.83 20.77 10.69
N LEU A 75 -9.02 20.25 10.42
CA LEU A 75 -9.36 19.57 9.16
C LEU A 75 -9.20 20.46 7.92
N ASP A 76 -9.44 21.76 8.04
CA ASP A 76 -9.28 22.69 6.92
C ASP A 76 -7.81 22.85 6.52
N THR A 77 -6.92 22.96 7.49
CA THR A 77 -5.48 23.00 7.29
C THR A 77 -4.99 21.64 6.76
N TYR A 78 -5.46 20.53 7.34
CA TYR A 78 -5.14 19.17 6.92
C TYR A 78 -5.49 18.95 5.44
N PHE A 79 -6.72 19.27 5.02
CA PHE A 79 -7.10 19.11 3.63
C PHE A 79 -6.49 20.16 2.69
N ALA A 80 -6.14 21.37 3.20
CA ALA A 80 -5.39 22.33 2.41
C ALA A 80 -3.99 21.81 2.03
N MET A 81 -3.31 21.09 2.93
CA MET A 81 -2.05 20.41 2.62
C MET A 81 -2.23 19.33 1.56
N ALA A 82 -3.29 18.53 1.64
CA ALA A 82 -3.58 17.43 0.72
C ALA A 82 -3.97 17.88 -0.69
N ARG A 83 -4.75 18.97 -0.83
CA ARG A 83 -5.46 19.32 -2.07
C ARG A 83 -5.24 20.75 -2.54
N GLY A 84 -4.56 21.56 -1.74
CA GLY A 84 -4.58 23.01 -1.92
C GLY A 84 -5.91 23.64 -1.47
N ARG A 85 -5.94 24.93 -1.40
CA ARG A 85 -7.14 25.72 -1.09
C ARG A 85 -7.16 26.97 -1.95
N GLN A 86 -8.26 27.16 -2.68
CA GLN A 86 -8.48 28.35 -3.47
C GLN A 86 -9.77 29.03 -3.02
N SER A 87 -9.66 30.26 -2.52
CA SER A 87 -10.76 31.14 -2.14
C SER A 87 -10.34 32.59 -2.41
N ASP A 88 -11.26 33.54 -2.21
CA ASP A 88 -10.96 34.97 -2.36
C ASP A 88 -9.87 35.47 -1.40
N GLU A 89 -9.63 34.76 -0.30
CA GLU A 89 -8.69 35.15 0.76
C GLU A 89 -7.40 34.31 0.77
N ILE A 90 -7.44 33.06 0.27
CA ILE A 90 -6.34 32.10 0.34
C ILE A 90 -6.21 31.40 -1.01
N ASP A 91 -5.01 31.44 -1.58
CA ASP A 91 -4.63 30.64 -2.76
C ASP A 91 -3.32 29.91 -2.44
N VAL A 92 -3.45 28.66 -2.03
CA VAL A 92 -2.30 27.79 -1.70
C VAL A 92 -2.39 26.48 -2.48
N THR A 93 -1.26 26.05 -3.04
CA THR A 93 -1.13 24.76 -3.71
C THR A 93 -1.03 23.62 -2.70
N ALA A 94 -1.47 22.42 -3.10
CA ALA A 94 -1.24 21.21 -2.34
C ALA A 94 0.26 20.93 -2.15
N MET A 95 0.59 20.17 -1.14
CA MET A 95 1.90 19.52 -1.03
C MET A 95 2.06 18.47 -2.14
N GLU A 96 3.28 18.07 -2.40
CA GLU A 96 3.55 16.99 -3.36
C GLU A 96 2.96 15.67 -2.88
N MET A 97 2.41 14.92 -3.83
CA MET A 97 1.93 13.56 -3.60
C MET A 97 2.74 12.59 -4.45
N THR A 98 3.22 11.51 -3.85
CA THR A 98 3.97 10.47 -4.56
C THR A 98 3.52 9.08 -4.11
N LYS A 99 3.96 8.04 -4.82
CA LYS A 99 3.63 6.66 -4.49
C LYS A 99 4.27 6.23 -3.16
N TRP A 100 3.51 5.47 -2.39
CA TRP A 100 4.00 4.75 -1.22
C TRP A 100 4.76 3.51 -1.70
N PHE A 101 6.09 3.65 -1.78
CA PHE A 101 6.96 2.62 -2.37
C PHE A 101 6.50 2.21 -3.79
N ASP A 102 6.44 0.94 -4.08
CA ASP A 102 5.98 0.41 -5.37
C ASP A 102 4.47 0.08 -5.41
N THR A 103 3.69 0.56 -4.45
CA THR A 103 2.24 0.34 -4.35
C THR A 103 1.43 1.38 -5.16
N ASN A 104 0.12 1.17 -5.25
CA ASN A 104 -0.81 2.15 -5.80
C ASN A 104 -1.30 3.18 -4.76
N TYR A 105 -0.97 2.99 -3.48
CA TYR A 105 -1.24 3.99 -2.45
C TYR A 105 -0.28 5.17 -2.61
N HIS A 106 -0.78 6.38 -2.36
CA HIS A 106 0.00 7.62 -2.45
C HIS A 106 0.00 8.32 -1.11
N TYR A 107 1.08 9.04 -0.82
CA TYR A 107 1.20 9.83 0.40
C TYR A 107 1.62 11.27 0.09
N ILE A 108 1.28 12.18 1.00
CA ILE A 108 1.72 13.57 0.96
C ILE A 108 3.14 13.67 1.51
N VAL A 109 4.06 14.19 0.68
CA VAL A 109 5.49 14.28 0.98
C VAL A 109 5.77 15.38 2.01
N PRO A 110 6.35 15.06 3.19
CA PRO A 110 6.71 16.08 4.17
C PRO A 110 7.75 17.06 3.61
N GLU A 111 7.59 18.35 3.90
CA GLU A 111 8.49 19.41 3.47
C GLU A 111 9.28 19.93 4.67
N LEU A 112 10.54 19.54 4.79
CA LEU A 112 11.36 19.82 5.95
C LEU A 112 12.57 20.72 5.59
N GLY A 113 13.02 21.52 6.55
CA GLY A 113 14.17 22.41 6.36
C GLY A 113 14.87 22.72 7.68
N PRO A 114 15.99 23.47 7.65
CA PRO A 114 16.81 23.75 8.85
C PRO A 114 16.07 24.49 9.97
N ARG A 115 14.91 25.09 9.65
CA ARG A 115 14.08 25.83 10.61
C ARG A 115 12.82 25.07 11.02
N THR A 116 12.64 23.85 10.54
CA THR A 116 11.52 23.00 10.96
C THR A 116 11.64 22.73 12.45
N SER A 117 10.54 22.97 13.15
CA SER A 117 10.38 22.61 14.57
C SER A 117 9.18 21.69 14.68
N PHE A 118 9.29 20.71 15.54
CA PHE A 118 8.23 19.74 15.78
C PHE A 118 7.52 20.05 17.11
N SER A 119 6.24 19.76 17.16
CA SER A 119 5.43 19.83 18.37
C SER A 119 4.24 18.88 18.26
N LEU A 120 3.80 18.31 19.37
CA LEU A 120 2.58 17.48 19.39
C LEU A 120 1.37 18.36 19.05
N SER A 121 0.78 18.14 17.86
CA SER A 121 -0.21 19.02 17.24
C SER A 121 -1.46 18.29 16.72
N SER A 122 -1.67 17.02 17.11
CA SER A 122 -2.89 16.26 16.89
C SER A 122 -3.17 15.31 18.03
N ALA A 123 -4.43 15.17 18.39
CA ALA A 123 -4.87 14.22 19.41
C ALA A 123 -5.26 12.85 18.83
N LYS A 124 -5.26 12.70 17.49
CA LYS A 124 -5.79 11.53 16.77
C LYS A 124 -5.36 10.16 17.35
N PRO A 125 -4.05 9.83 17.55
CA PRO A 125 -3.66 8.51 18.04
C PRO A 125 -4.18 8.22 19.47
N PHE A 126 -4.35 9.26 20.26
CA PHE A 126 -4.88 9.15 21.63
C PHE A 126 -6.39 8.97 21.65
N ASP A 127 -7.08 9.75 20.81
CA ASP A 127 -8.54 9.74 20.72
C ASP A 127 -9.02 8.41 20.15
N GLU A 128 -8.37 7.86 19.11
CA GLU A 128 -8.74 6.57 18.52
C GLU A 128 -8.47 5.40 19.46
N HIS A 129 -7.36 5.42 20.22
CA HIS A 129 -7.10 4.42 21.25
C HIS A 129 -8.18 4.46 22.36
N THR A 130 -8.53 5.64 22.85
CA THR A 130 -9.59 5.84 23.84
C THR A 130 -10.96 5.41 23.28
N GLU A 131 -11.26 5.77 22.02
CA GLU A 131 -12.51 5.41 21.35
C GLU A 131 -12.70 3.88 21.29
N ALA A 132 -11.64 3.12 20.97
CA ALA A 132 -11.69 1.67 20.96
C ALA A 132 -11.94 1.06 22.34
N GLN A 133 -11.34 1.63 23.39
CA GLN A 133 -11.60 1.22 24.76
C GLN A 133 -13.03 1.51 25.20
N GLU A 134 -13.56 2.69 24.87
CA GLU A 134 -14.93 3.10 25.25
C GLU A 134 -16.00 2.31 24.50
N GLU A 135 -15.83 2.05 23.20
CA GLU A 135 -16.84 1.41 22.36
C GLU A 135 -16.83 -0.12 22.46
N LEU A 136 -15.66 -0.73 22.59
CA LEU A 136 -15.49 -2.19 22.51
C LEU A 136 -14.74 -2.81 23.70
N GLY A 137 -14.18 -2.00 24.60
CA GLY A 137 -13.40 -2.48 25.74
C GLY A 137 -12.07 -3.13 25.35
N ILE A 138 -11.49 -2.77 24.21
CA ILE A 138 -10.24 -3.33 23.70
C ILE A 138 -9.07 -2.37 23.90
N ASP A 139 -7.90 -2.92 24.24
CA ASP A 139 -6.61 -2.21 24.23
C ASP A 139 -5.97 -2.37 22.85
N THR A 140 -6.01 -1.31 22.05
CA THR A 140 -5.46 -1.33 20.70
C THR A 140 -3.97 -1.01 20.68
N VAL A 141 -3.31 -1.34 19.57
CA VAL A 141 -1.92 -0.99 19.26
C VAL A 141 -1.92 0.24 18.34
N PRO A 142 -1.67 1.46 18.85
CA PRO A 142 -1.55 2.62 17.99
C PRO A 142 -0.39 2.47 17.00
N VAL A 143 -0.67 2.66 15.71
CA VAL A 143 0.30 2.58 14.61
C VAL A 143 0.71 3.98 14.18
N LEU A 144 2.00 4.22 14.10
CA LEU A 144 2.60 5.49 13.70
C LEU A 144 3.69 5.23 12.63
N ILE A 145 3.89 6.16 11.73
CA ILE A 145 5.11 6.15 10.91
C ILE A 145 6.30 6.37 11.82
N GLY A 146 7.34 5.56 11.71
CA GLY A 146 8.55 5.69 12.51
C GLY A 146 9.33 6.97 12.21
N PRO A 147 10.06 7.50 13.21
CA PRO A 147 10.69 8.80 13.08
C PRO A 147 11.72 8.86 11.94
N VAL A 148 12.44 7.77 11.68
CA VAL A 148 13.49 7.80 10.66
C VAL A 148 12.89 7.69 9.26
N SER A 149 11.91 6.81 9.04
CA SER A 149 11.18 6.76 7.77
C SER A 149 10.45 8.07 7.47
N PHE A 150 9.86 8.74 8.47
CA PHE A 150 9.27 10.06 8.27
C PHE A 150 10.27 11.07 7.70
N LEU A 151 11.51 11.09 8.22
CA LEU A 151 12.56 11.97 7.72
C LEU A 151 13.05 11.56 6.33
N LEU A 152 13.23 10.28 6.07
CA LEU A 152 13.69 9.75 4.78
C LEU A 152 12.66 9.95 3.65
N LEU A 153 11.38 9.93 3.97
CA LEU A 153 10.28 10.16 3.03
C LEU A 153 10.04 11.65 2.73
N SER A 154 10.77 12.55 3.39
CA SER A 154 10.61 13.99 3.24
C SER A 154 11.44 14.55 2.07
N LYS A 155 11.11 15.77 1.67
CA LYS A 155 11.90 16.58 0.75
C LYS A 155 12.27 17.91 1.38
N PRO A 156 13.31 18.63 0.85
CA PRO A 156 13.61 19.99 1.27
C PRO A 156 12.41 20.93 1.09
N ALA A 157 12.10 21.73 2.12
CA ALA A 157 11.05 22.75 2.07
C ALA A 157 11.43 23.88 1.09
N ASP A 158 10.44 24.61 0.60
CA ASP A 158 10.63 25.74 -0.29
C ASP A 158 11.66 26.74 0.27
N GLY A 159 12.70 27.02 -0.52
CA GLY A 159 13.80 27.94 -0.13
C GLY A 159 14.85 27.32 0.79
N ALA A 160 14.77 26.04 1.13
CA ALA A 160 15.86 25.30 1.74
C ALA A 160 16.92 24.91 0.69
N ASP A 161 18.15 24.63 1.13
CA ASP A 161 19.18 24.06 0.26
C ASP A 161 18.72 22.66 -0.21
N GLU A 162 18.80 22.38 -1.51
CA GLU A 162 18.45 21.06 -2.06
C GLU A 162 19.26 19.90 -1.45
N ARG A 163 20.41 20.20 -0.85
CA ARG A 163 21.26 19.25 -0.13
C ARG A 163 20.98 19.21 1.38
N PHE A 164 19.88 19.80 1.81
CA PHE A 164 19.47 19.71 3.21
C PHE A 164 19.29 18.26 3.61
N ASP A 165 19.94 17.87 4.68
CA ASP A 165 19.85 16.53 5.23
C ASP A 165 18.80 16.47 6.34
N ALA A 166 17.66 15.83 6.05
CA ALA A 166 16.57 15.70 7.00
C ALA A 166 16.95 14.92 8.26
N LEU A 167 17.93 14.00 8.20
CA LEU A 167 18.41 13.28 9.37
C LEU A 167 19.05 14.17 10.44
N SER A 168 19.41 15.42 10.10
CA SER A 168 19.82 16.42 11.10
C SER A 168 18.71 16.80 12.08
N LEU A 169 17.46 16.43 11.79
CA LEU A 169 16.29 16.68 12.61
C LEU A 169 15.88 15.48 13.49
N VAL A 170 16.65 14.39 13.51
CA VAL A 170 16.26 13.18 14.24
C VAL A 170 16.09 13.43 15.75
N GLU A 171 17.02 14.17 16.38
CA GLU A 171 16.97 14.44 17.82
C GLU A 171 15.71 15.24 18.22
N PRO A 172 15.43 16.44 17.63
CA PRO A 172 14.21 17.18 17.98
C PRO A 172 12.92 16.45 17.58
N LEU A 173 12.94 15.57 16.58
CA LEU A 173 11.79 14.75 16.21
C LEU A 173 11.51 13.68 17.27
N VAL A 174 12.54 12.97 17.73
CA VAL A 174 12.45 11.92 18.76
C VAL A 174 11.92 12.48 20.08
N GLU A 175 12.20 13.72 20.44
CA GLU A 175 11.62 14.38 21.62
C GLU A 175 10.08 14.41 21.56
N VAL A 176 9.50 14.70 20.38
CA VAL A 176 8.04 14.71 20.21
C VAL A 176 7.47 13.28 20.21
N TYR A 177 8.17 12.32 19.59
CA TYR A 177 7.76 10.91 19.68
C TYR A 177 7.79 10.38 21.11
N ALA A 178 8.77 10.80 21.92
CA ALA A 178 8.81 10.47 23.36
C ALA A 178 7.56 10.99 24.10
N GLU A 179 7.13 12.24 23.81
CA GLU A 179 5.89 12.80 24.37
C GLU A 179 4.66 12.00 23.92
N VAL A 180 4.57 11.60 22.65
CA VAL A 180 3.49 10.74 22.13
C VAL A 180 3.45 9.41 22.90
N ILE A 181 4.59 8.75 23.03
CA ILE A 181 4.71 7.45 23.72
C ILE A 181 4.33 7.56 25.20
N GLU A 182 4.79 8.60 25.91
CA GLU A 182 4.43 8.86 27.31
C GLU A 182 2.91 9.06 27.47
N ARG A 183 2.30 9.81 26.55
CA ARG A 183 0.86 10.06 26.58
C ARG A 183 0.03 8.80 26.31
N LEU A 184 0.46 7.96 25.35
CA LEU A 184 -0.18 6.66 25.07
C LEU A 184 -0.07 5.73 26.30
N ALA A 185 1.10 5.68 26.95
CA ALA A 185 1.26 4.92 28.20
C ALA A 185 0.32 5.40 29.30
N ALA A 186 0.17 6.73 29.46
CA ALA A 186 -0.74 7.31 30.45
C ALA A 186 -2.22 6.95 30.20
N GLN A 187 -2.60 6.63 28.95
CA GLN A 187 -3.92 6.12 28.57
C GLN A 187 -4.05 4.60 28.70
N GLY A 188 -2.96 3.89 29.03
CA GLY A 188 -2.96 2.45 29.24
C GLY A 188 -2.62 1.60 28.03
N ALA A 189 -2.16 2.19 26.93
CA ALA A 189 -1.68 1.43 25.77
C ALA A 189 -0.54 0.49 26.18
N THR A 190 -0.66 -0.80 25.86
CA THR A 190 0.36 -1.81 26.21
C THR A 190 1.42 -1.96 25.13
N TRP A 191 1.10 -1.64 23.88
CA TRP A 191 1.98 -1.63 22.73
C TRP A 191 1.82 -0.34 21.92
N VAL A 192 2.87 0.04 21.20
CA VAL A 192 2.86 1.00 20.10
C VAL A 192 3.68 0.44 18.94
N GLN A 193 3.15 0.54 17.73
CA GLN A 193 3.84 0.13 16.52
C GLN A 193 4.40 1.36 15.81
N LEU A 194 5.70 1.31 15.48
CA LEU A 194 6.39 2.32 14.70
C LEU A 194 6.85 1.69 13.37
N ASP A 195 6.28 2.17 12.27
CA ASP A 195 6.53 1.64 10.93
C ASP A 195 7.77 2.30 10.32
N GLU A 196 8.80 1.50 10.06
CA GLU A 196 10.06 1.93 9.43
C GLU A 196 10.28 1.23 8.08
N PRO A 197 9.34 1.39 7.12
CA PRO A 197 9.41 0.68 5.84
C PRO A 197 10.62 1.07 4.97
N CYS A 198 11.23 2.24 5.20
CA CYS A 198 12.41 2.65 4.46
C CYS A 198 13.60 1.70 4.64
N PHE A 199 13.61 0.86 5.68
CA PHE A 199 14.72 -0.05 5.97
C PHE A 199 14.66 -1.39 5.22
N VAL A 200 13.77 -1.53 4.25
CA VAL A 200 13.83 -2.60 3.25
C VAL A 200 14.61 -2.19 1.99
N GLU A 201 15.04 -0.94 1.90
CA GLU A 201 15.90 -0.44 0.83
C GLU A 201 17.36 -0.40 1.30
N ASP A 202 18.31 -0.37 0.37
CA ASP A 202 19.74 -0.19 0.69
C ASP A 202 19.95 1.11 1.49
N ARG A 203 20.50 1.00 2.69
CA ARG A 203 20.71 2.15 3.60
C ARG A 203 22.18 2.39 3.91
N SER A 204 22.55 3.65 3.93
CA SER A 204 23.88 4.05 4.37
C SER A 204 24.07 3.82 5.88
N GLU A 205 25.31 3.67 6.32
CA GLU A 205 25.66 3.59 7.76
C GLU A 205 25.08 4.76 8.57
N ARG A 206 25.00 5.95 7.98
CA ARG A 206 24.41 7.14 8.64
C ARG A 206 22.91 6.98 8.88
N GLU A 207 22.17 6.38 7.95
CA GLU A 207 20.73 6.11 8.10
C GLU A 207 20.51 5.01 9.14
N LEU A 208 21.35 3.98 9.13
CA LEU A 208 21.35 2.94 10.15
C LEU A 208 21.70 3.46 11.54
N ASP A 209 22.65 4.40 11.66
CA ASP A 209 22.99 5.08 12.91
C ASP A 209 21.82 5.97 13.41
N ALA A 210 21.11 6.63 12.50
CA ALA A 210 19.92 7.40 12.86
C ALA A 210 18.81 6.50 13.43
N LEU A 211 18.64 5.28 12.88
CA LEU A 211 17.71 4.28 13.42
C LEU A 211 18.11 3.87 14.85
N ARG A 212 19.39 3.54 15.08
CA ARG A 212 19.89 3.21 16.42
C ARG A 212 19.63 4.34 17.40
N LEU A 213 20.04 5.55 17.05
CA LEU A 213 19.88 6.74 17.89
C LEU A 213 18.41 6.95 18.27
N ALA A 214 17.50 6.93 17.29
CA ALA A 214 16.09 7.20 17.54
C ALA A 214 15.50 6.20 18.56
N TYR A 215 15.72 4.91 18.36
CA TYR A 215 15.12 3.88 19.22
C TYR A 215 15.85 3.72 20.56
N GLU A 216 17.15 3.97 20.63
CA GLU A 216 17.86 4.06 21.92
C GLU A 216 17.32 5.20 22.79
N GLU A 217 16.99 6.36 22.19
CA GLU A 217 16.40 7.49 22.93
C GLU A 217 14.95 7.19 23.35
N LEU A 218 14.09 6.68 22.43
CA LEU A 218 12.71 6.33 22.74
C LEU A 218 12.61 5.28 23.86
N CYS A 219 13.52 4.32 23.87
CA CYS A 219 13.55 3.27 24.91
C CYS A 219 14.01 3.77 26.28
N LYS A 220 14.56 5.02 26.40
CA LYS A 220 14.86 5.65 27.70
C LYS A 220 13.63 6.21 28.42
N VAL A 221 12.51 6.35 27.71
CA VAL A 221 11.23 6.76 28.32
C VAL A 221 10.82 5.72 29.35
N LYS A 222 10.67 6.13 30.60
CA LYS A 222 10.53 5.20 31.74
C LYS A 222 9.19 4.47 31.78
N GLU A 223 8.11 5.23 31.55
CA GLU A 223 6.76 4.70 31.50
C GLU A 223 6.28 4.77 30.06
N ARG A 224 6.52 3.69 29.32
CA ARG A 224 6.14 3.57 27.90
C ARG A 224 5.47 2.23 27.62
N PRO A 225 4.64 2.16 26.57
CA PRO A 225 4.21 0.88 26.02
C PRO A 225 5.42 0.09 25.51
N ARG A 226 5.25 -1.18 25.24
CA ARG A 226 6.21 -1.94 24.44
C ARG A 226 6.26 -1.35 23.04
N ILE A 227 7.45 -1.26 22.46
CA ILE A 227 7.66 -0.74 21.12
C ILE A 227 7.82 -1.92 20.16
N LEU A 228 7.00 -1.93 19.11
CA LEU A 228 7.15 -2.76 17.93
C LEU A 228 7.70 -1.89 16.80
N VAL A 229 8.87 -2.23 16.28
CA VAL A 229 9.39 -1.65 15.03
C VAL A 229 9.01 -2.59 13.88
N LYS A 230 8.24 -2.11 12.91
CA LYS A 230 7.77 -2.93 11.80
C LYS A 230 8.31 -2.43 10.46
N THR A 231 8.85 -3.35 9.68
CA THR A 231 9.24 -3.16 8.27
C THR A 231 8.37 -4.03 7.38
N TYR A 232 8.21 -3.65 6.12
CA TYR A 232 7.38 -4.39 5.16
C TYR A 232 7.76 -4.04 3.71
N PHE A 233 7.28 -4.87 2.78
CA PHE A 233 7.42 -4.85 1.32
C PHE A 233 8.64 -5.57 0.77
N ASP A 234 9.68 -5.84 1.58
CA ASP A 234 10.86 -6.61 1.17
C ASP A 234 11.67 -7.07 2.40
N HIS A 235 12.81 -7.69 2.15
CA HIS A 235 13.77 -8.03 3.19
C HIS A 235 14.56 -6.81 3.67
N VAL A 236 15.00 -6.87 4.92
CA VAL A 236 15.69 -5.74 5.57
C VAL A 236 17.20 -5.66 5.31
N GLY A 237 17.78 -6.62 4.61
CA GLY A 237 19.18 -6.59 4.22
C GLY A 237 20.14 -6.24 5.39
N ASP A 238 20.98 -5.23 5.16
CA ASP A 238 21.98 -4.77 6.15
C ASP A 238 21.35 -4.17 7.43
N ALA A 239 20.07 -3.76 7.38
CA ALA A 239 19.37 -3.25 8.55
C ALA A 239 19.01 -4.35 9.56
N TYR A 240 19.06 -5.66 9.20
CA TYR A 240 18.71 -6.76 10.11
C TYR A 240 19.51 -6.71 11.41
N GLY A 241 20.83 -6.55 11.31
CA GLY A 241 21.71 -6.49 12.49
C GLY A 241 21.36 -5.33 13.42
N VAL A 242 20.95 -4.18 12.85
CA VAL A 242 20.51 -3.02 13.63
C VAL A 242 19.20 -3.32 14.35
N LEU A 243 18.19 -3.79 13.61
CA LEU A 243 16.86 -4.10 14.16
C LEU A 243 16.92 -5.13 15.29
N ARG A 244 17.73 -6.17 15.13
CA ARG A 244 17.98 -7.19 16.15
C ARG A 244 18.58 -6.61 17.44
N ASP A 245 19.48 -5.66 17.30
CA ASP A 245 20.23 -5.09 18.43
C ASP A 245 19.52 -3.88 19.07
N LEU A 246 18.37 -3.42 18.50
CA LEU A 246 17.55 -2.36 19.11
C LEU A 246 16.98 -2.80 20.47
N PRO A 247 16.93 -1.90 21.47
CA PRO A 247 16.39 -2.21 22.80
C PRO A 247 14.85 -2.22 22.84
N VAL A 248 14.18 -2.60 21.76
CA VAL A 248 12.73 -2.66 21.63
C VAL A 248 12.20 -4.06 21.96
N GLU A 249 10.92 -4.17 22.28
CA GLU A 249 10.32 -5.45 22.66
C GLU A 249 9.89 -6.30 21.47
N GLY A 250 9.67 -5.70 20.29
CA GLY A 250 9.23 -6.43 19.11
C GLY A 250 9.81 -5.88 17.81
N VAL A 251 10.03 -6.80 16.87
CA VAL A 251 10.40 -6.52 15.49
C VAL A 251 9.40 -7.21 14.57
N GLY A 252 8.82 -6.46 13.64
CA GLY A 252 7.92 -6.98 12.61
C GLY A 252 8.64 -7.06 11.28
N LEU A 253 8.61 -8.24 10.66
CA LEU A 253 9.29 -8.50 9.38
C LEU A 253 8.29 -9.08 8.38
N ASP A 254 8.41 -8.66 7.12
CA ASP A 254 7.76 -9.31 6.00
C ASP A 254 8.43 -10.68 5.76
N LEU A 255 7.65 -11.75 5.77
CA LEU A 255 8.15 -13.12 5.54
C LEU A 255 7.57 -13.72 4.26
N VAL A 256 6.94 -12.90 3.43
CA VAL A 256 6.33 -13.32 2.17
C VAL A 256 7.30 -13.13 1.02
N GLY A 257 7.36 -14.09 0.12
CA GLY A 257 8.16 -14.00 -1.09
C GLY A 257 7.79 -15.09 -2.09
N VAL A 258 8.31 -14.97 -3.31
CA VAL A 258 8.09 -15.94 -4.38
C VAL A 258 9.31 -16.84 -4.48
N VAL A 259 9.10 -18.15 -4.36
CA VAL A 259 10.12 -19.16 -4.66
C VAL A 259 10.02 -19.47 -6.16
N HIS A 260 11.03 -19.11 -6.92
CA HIS A 260 11.18 -19.59 -8.29
C HIS A 260 12.04 -20.85 -8.30
N GLU A 261 11.57 -21.91 -8.95
CA GLU A 261 12.38 -23.09 -9.21
C GLU A 261 13.06 -22.97 -10.59
N GLU A 262 14.37 -22.75 -10.61
CA GLU A 262 15.18 -22.90 -11.81
C GLU A 262 15.97 -24.23 -11.74
N GLY A 263 15.69 -25.13 -12.70
CA GLY A 263 16.42 -26.40 -12.81
C GLY A 263 16.28 -27.32 -11.60
N GLY A 264 15.15 -27.24 -10.85
CA GLY A 264 14.87 -28.06 -9.66
C GLY A 264 15.61 -27.58 -8.41
N LYS A 265 16.10 -26.34 -8.39
CA LYS A 265 16.59 -25.66 -7.18
C LYS A 265 15.78 -24.40 -6.93
N PRO A 266 15.33 -24.17 -5.69
CA PRO A 266 14.70 -22.91 -5.37
C PRO A 266 15.72 -21.77 -5.59
N THR A 267 15.36 -20.82 -6.44
CA THR A 267 16.05 -19.54 -6.55
C THR A 267 15.18 -18.52 -5.86
N HIS A 268 15.69 -17.92 -4.81
CA HIS A 268 15.04 -16.82 -4.12
C HIS A 268 15.32 -15.54 -4.92
N GLU A 269 14.45 -15.21 -5.85
CA GLU A 269 14.46 -13.89 -6.49
C GLU A 269 13.39 -13.04 -5.81
N HIS A 270 13.76 -12.22 -4.85
CA HIS A 270 13.03 -11.12 -4.21
C HIS A 270 12.01 -11.50 -3.11
N GLY A 271 11.98 -10.66 -2.09
CA GLY A 271 10.94 -10.56 -1.09
C GLY A 271 11.34 -10.93 0.32
N GLY A 272 10.38 -10.84 1.22
CA GLY A 272 10.54 -11.08 2.65
C GLY A 272 11.02 -12.46 3.06
N LEU A 273 11.04 -13.47 2.15
CA LEU A 273 11.59 -14.80 2.46
C LEU A 273 13.07 -14.76 2.90
N HIS A 274 13.86 -13.79 2.46
CA HIS A 274 15.23 -13.60 2.97
C HIS A 274 15.24 -13.24 4.47
N ASN A 275 14.20 -12.60 4.99
CA ASN A 275 14.06 -12.34 6.42
C ASN A 275 13.92 -13.65 7.21
N VAL A 276 13.30 -14.69 6.64
CA VAL A 276 13.25 -16.04 7.26
C VAL A 276 14.67 -16.57 7.42
N GLU A 277 15.52 -16.44 6.39
CA GLU A 277 16.91 -16.86 6.44
C GLU A 277 17.70 -16.06 7.48
N PHE A 278 17.53 -14.73 7.53
CA PHE A 278 18.20 -13.89 8.53
C PHE A 278 17.84 -14.30 9.95
N VAL A 279 16.56 -14.55 10.24
CA VAL A 279 16.12 -14.99 11.56
C VAL A 279 16.59 -16.41 11.87
N ALA A 280 16.62 -17.33 10.87
CA ALA A 280 17.00 -18.71 11.05
C ALA A 280 18.52 -18.90 11.21
N ASP A 281 19.32 -18.27 10.35
CA ASP A 281 20.77 -18.52 10.23
C ASP A 281 21.63 -17.62 11.11
N GLN A 282 21.15 -16.43 11.45
CA GLN A 282 21.80 -15.55 12.42
C GLN A 282 21.32 -15.89 13.84
N GLU A 283 21.80 -15.21 14.86
CA GLU A 283 21.50 -15.51 16.26
C GLU A 283 20.00 -15.36 16.64
N GLY A 284 19.12 -15.17 15.65
CA GLY A 284 17.70 -14.91 15.83
C GLY A 284 17.44 -13.50 16.37
N LEU A 285 16.30 -13.29 16.99
CA LEU A 285 15.90 -12.00 17.61
C LEU A 285 16.07 -12.00 19.15
N GLY A 286 16.64 -13.05 19.72
CA GLY A 286 16.94 -13.12 21.15
C GLY A 286 15.71 -12.91 22.05
N ASP A 287 15.72 -11.84 22.85
CA ASP A 287 14.64 -11.51 23.80
C ASP A 287 13.49 -10.70 23.16
N GLN A 288 13.59 -10.33 21.89
CA GLN A 288 12.54 -9.61 21.17
C GLN A 288 11.43 -10.58 20.73
N TRP A 289 10.25 -10.05 20.51
CA TRP A 289 9.14 -10.74 19.85
C TRP A 289 9.28 -10.59 18.33
N LEU A 290 9.03 -11.66 17.60
CA LEU A 290 8.90 -11.61 16.13
C LEU A 290 7.41 -11.47 15.77
N PHE A 291 7.07 -10.37 15.11
CA PHE A 291 5.79 -10.21 14.43
C PHE A 291 5.96 -10.69 13.00
N ALA A 292 5.61 -11.95 12.78
CA ALA A 292 5.84 -12.68 11.55
C ALA A 292 4.79 -12.31 10.51
N GLY A 293 5.16 -11.47 9.56
CA GLY A 293 4.31 -11.04 8.45
C GLY A 293 4.17 -12.13 7.39
N ILE A 294 3.46 -13.21 7.71
CA ILE A 294 3.35 -14.42 6.89
C ILE A 294 2.11 -14.46 6.00
N VAL A 295 1.08 -13.67 6.32
CA VAL A 295 -0.11 -13.52 5.46
C VAL A 295 0.10 -12.32 4.56
N ASP A 296 0.13 -12.55 3.24
CA ASP A 296 0.42 -11.50 2.26
C ASP A 296 -0.67 -10.42 2.21
N GLY A 297 -0.30 -9.20 2.54
CA GLY A 297 -1.17 -8.01 2.52
C GLY A 297 -1.23 -7.31 1.16
N ARG A 298 -0.56 -7.80 0.11
CA ARG A 298 -0.46 -7.14 -1.20
C ARG A 298 -1.11 -7.92 -2.35
N ASN A 299 -1.57 -9.13 -2.10
CA ASN A 299 -2.25 -9.94 -3.11
C ASN A 299 -3.69 -10.28 -2.70
N VAL A 300 -4.42 -10.94 -3.58
CA VAL A 300 -5.82 -11.34 -3.38
C VAL A 300 -5.98 -12.85 -3.23
N TRP A 301 -4.89 -13.58 -3.03
CA TRP A 301 -4.89 -15.04 -2.97
C TRP A 301 -4.93 -15.53 -1.54
N ILE A 302 -5.52 -16.73 -1.35
CA ILE A 302 -5.44 -17.44 -0.06
C ILE A 302 -3.98 -17.68 0.33
N ASN A 303 -3.72 -17.67 1.63
CA ASN A 303 -2.44 -18.10 2.19
C ASN A 303 -2.29 -19.62 2.05
N ASP A 304 -1.07 -20.12 1.84
CA ASP A 304 -0.75 -21.54 1.99
C ASP A 304 -0.51 -21.81 3.48
N LEU A 305 -1.54 -22.33 4.15
CA LEU A 305 -1.56 -22.48 5.61
C LEU A 305 -0.55 -23.52 6.09
N GLU A 306 -0.38 -24.64 5.38
CA GLU A 306 0.59 -25.68 5.75
C GLU A 306 2.01 -25.14 5.65
N HIS A 307 2.36 -24.52 4.52
CA HIS A 307 3.68 -23.91 4.31
C HIS A 307 3.95 -22.81 5.34
N SER A 308 2.97 -21.97 5.62
CA SER A 308 3.11 -20.90 6.61
C SER A 308 3.35 -21.43 8.01
N LEU A 309 2.65 -22.50 8.42
CA LEU A 309 2.89 -23.16 9.70
C LEU A 309 4.29 -23.78 9.79
N ASP A 310 4.77 -24.44 8.73
CA ASP A 310 6.12 -24.99 8.68
C ASP A 310 7.19 -23.92 8.92
N LEU A 311 7.05 -22.76 8.27
CA LEU A 311 7.95 -21.62 8.47
C LEU A 311 7.88 -21.08 9.90
N LEU A 312 6.67 -20.86 10.42
CA LEU A 312 6.46 -20.32 11.76
C LEU A 312 7.01 -21.27 12.84
N GLU A 313 6.79 -22.58 12.72
CA GLU A 313 7.33 -23.59 13.63
C GLU A 313 8.86 -23.61 13.59
N GLY A 314 9.47 -23.46 12.41
CA GLY A 314 10.92 -23.36 12.24
C GLY A 314 11.54 -22.13 12.94
N LEU A 315 10.81 -21.02 12.99
CA LEU A 315 11.26 -19.78 13.64
C LEU A 315 10.97 -19.70 15.13
N ARG A 316 10.12 -20.57 15.68
CA ARG A 316 9.63 -20.49 17.06
C ARG A 316 10.73 -20.45 18.13
N THR A 317 11.87 -21.07 17.88
CA THR A 317 13.00 -21.11 18.82
C THR A 317 14.01 -19.98 18.63
N ARG A 318 13.77 -19.10 17.68
CA ARG A 318 14.68 -18.00 17.28
C ARG A 318 14.28 -16.65 17.86
N THR A 319 13.21 -16.60 18.60
CA THR A 319 12.64 -15.40 19.20
C THR A 319 12.02 -15.73 20.56
N ARG A 320 11.88 -14.72 21.41
CA ARG A 320 11.22 -14.91 22.73
C ARG A 320 9.75 -15.29 22.58
N GLN A 321 9.06 -14.67 21.64
CA GLN A 321 7.64 -14.89 21.34
C GLN A 321 7.42 -14.68 19.84
N LEU A 322 6.64 -15.56 19.24
CA LEU A 322 6.22 -15.47 17.86
C LEU A 322 4.76 -14.99 17.79
N VAL A 323 4.51 -13.96 16.99
CA VAL A 323 3.18 -13.38 16.73
C VAL A 323 2.89 -13.50 15.25
N VAL A 324 1.76 -14.09 14.89
CA VAL A 324 1.32 -14.17 13.48
C VAL A 324 0.75 -12.81 13.05
N SER A 325 1.18 -12.33 11.90
CA SER A 325 0.78 -11.02 11.37
C SER A 325 0.64 -11.06 9.85
N THR A 326 0.03 -10.01 9.30
CA THR A 326 0.11 -9.72 7.86
C THR A 326 1.48 -9.14 7.51
N SER A 327 1.93 -9.36 6.26
CA SER A 327 3.22 -8.86 5.77
C SER A 327 3.28 -7.32 5.78
N CYS A 328 2.18 -6.67 5.44
CA CYS A 328 1.99 -5.22 5.50
C CYS A 328 0.52 -4.89 5.85
N SER A 329 0.15 -3.63 5.78
CA SER A 329 -1.24 -3.20 5.95
C SER A 329 -2.16 -3.82 4.89
N LEU A 330 -3.34 -4.29 5.32
CA LEU A 330 -4.40 -4.79 4.42
C LEU A 330 -5.08 -3.69 3.59
N LEU A 331 -4.72 -2.45 3.78
CA LEU A 331 -5.06 -1.31 2.91
C LEU A 331 -4.73 -1.57 1.42
N HIS A 332 -3.79 -2.48 1.12
CA HIS A 332 -3.37 -2.82 -0.25
C HIS A 332 -4.19 -3.96 -0.87
N THR A 333 -5.18 -4.50 -0.17
CA THR A 333 -6.10 -5.53 -0.66
C THR A 333 -7.53 -5.01 -0.70
N PRO A 334 -8.42 -5.56 -1.54
CA PRO A 334 -9.86 -5.30 -1.44
C PRO A 334 -10.40 -5.66 -0.05
N ILE A 335 -11.54 -5.08 0.33
CA ILE A 335 -12.04 -5.19 1.70
C ILE A 335 -12.60 -6.58 2.00
N ASP A 336 -13.62 -7.02 1.26
CA ASP A 336 -14.36 -8.24 1.57
C ASP A 336 -14.79 -8.97 0.30
N LEU A 337 -14.37 -10.22 0.16
CA LEU A 337 -14.74 -11.08 -0.96
C LEU A 337 -16.24 -11.40 -0.97
N ASP A 338 -16.88 -11.45 0.21
CA ASP A 338 -18.31 -11.75 0.32
C ASP A 338 -19.20 -10.59 -0.13
N ALA A 339 -18.64 -9.38 -0.25
CA ALA A 339 -19.31 -8.24 -0.87
C ALA A 339 -19.39 -8.33 -2.40
N GLU A 340 -18.59 -9.20 -3.04
CA GLU A 340 -18.64 -9.40 -4.49
C GLU A 340 -19.86 -10.25 -4.88
N PRO A 341 -20.48 -10.00 -6.05
CA PRO A 341 -21.58 -10.82 -6.54
C PRO A 341 -21.21 -12.31 -6.61
N ALA A 342 -22.11 -13.16 -6.18
CA ALA A 342 -21.94 -14.61 -6.21
C ALA A 342 -23.02 -15.24 -7.09
N GLY A 343 -22.71 -16.37 -7.73
CA GLY A 343 -23.65 -17.16 -8.51
C GLY A 343 -23.08 -17.64 -9.84
N VAL A 344 -23.87 -18.44 -10.57
CA VAL A 344 -23.45 -19.12 -11.81
C VAL A 344 -23.10 -18.13 -12.94
N ASP A 345 -23.69 -16.93 -12.89
CA ASP A 345 -23.49 -15.89 -13.91
C ASP A 345 -22.53 -14.77 -13.40
N ALA A 346 -21.92 -14.95 -12.23
CA ALA A 346 -20.94 -13.99 -11.69
C ALA A 346 -19.57 -14.20 -12.34
N ASP A 347 -18.84 -13.13 -12.57
CA ASP A 347 -17.46 -13.19 -13.08
C ASP A 347 -16.54 -13.94 -12.11
N LEU A 348 -16.79 -13.81 -10.79
CA LEU A 348 -16.17 -14.57 -9.72
C LEU A 348 -17.07 -15.76 -9.34
N ASP A 349 -16.92 -16.89 -10.01
CA ASP A 349 -17.61 -18.13 -9.65
C ASP A 349 -17.00 -18.80 -8.40
N ASP A 350 -17.62 -19.89 -7.95
CA ASP A 350 -17.23 -20.58 -6.70
C ASP A 350 -15.80 -21.13 -6.76
N GLU A 351 -15.32 -21.55 -7.94
CA GLU A 351 -13.94 -22.03 -8.13
C GLU A 351 -12.96 -20.89 -7.88
N LEU A 352 -13.10 -19.76 -8.56
CA LEU A 352 -12.23 -18.58 -8.40
C LEU A 352 -12.27 -18.01 -6.99
N ARG A 353 -13.47 -17.93 -6.40
CA ARG A 353 -13.64 -17.45 -5.02
C ARG A 353 -12.90 -18.32 -4.02
N SER A 354 -12.82 -19.63 -4.24
CA SER A 354 -12.10 -20.54 -3.34
C SER A 354 -10.59 -20.30 -3.29
N TRP A 355 -10.04 -19.64 -4.32
CA TRP A 355 -8.62 -19.31 -4.40
C TRP A 355 -8.28 -17.93 -3.86
N MET A 356 -9.29 -17.14 -3.47
CA MET A 356 -9.13 -15.72 -3.15
C MET A 356 -9.36 -15.43 -1.66
N ALA A 357 -8.61 -14.44 -1.17
CA ALA A 357 -8.76 -13.88 0.16
C ALA A 357 -8.55 -12.36 0.10
N PHE A 358 -9.58 -11.59 0.47
CA PHE A 358 -9.50 -10.16 0.65
C PHE A 358 -9.19 -9.81 2.12
N ALA A 359 -9.20 -8.54 2.50
CA ALA A 359 -8.77 -8.13 3.84
C ALA A 359 -9.49 -8.88 4.97
N VAL A 360 -10.82 -9.02 4.89
CA VAL A 360 -11.63 -9.75 5.89
C VAL A 360 -11.20 -11.20 5.99
N GLN A 361 -11.03 -11.88 4.84
CA GLN A 361 -10.62 -13.29 4.80
C GLN A 361 -9.18 -13.46 5.31
N LYS A 362 -8.27 -12.52 4.99
CA LYS A 362 -6.87 -12.53 5.47
C LYS A 362 -6.77 -12.34 7.00
N VAL A 363 -7.65 -11.56 7.60
CA VAL A 363 -7.78 -11.50 9.06
C VAL A 363 -8.13 -12.88 9.63
N GLY A 364 -9.03 -13.61 8.97
CA GLY A 364 -9.36 -15.00 9.33
C GLY A 364 -8.17 -15.96 9.19
N GLU A 365 -7.34 -15.80 8.16
CA GLU A 365 -6.10 -16.60 7.95
C GLU A 365 -5.09 -16.36 9.08
N VAL A 366 -4.89 -15.10 9.51
CA VAL A 366 -4.02 -14.76 10.66
C VAL A 366 -4.51 -15.48 11.92
N ALA A 367 -5.81 -15.41 12.22
CA ALA A 367 -6.40 -16.07 13.40
C ALA A 367 -6.28 -17.60 13.31
N THR A 368 -6.49 -18.19 12.13
CA THR A 368 -6.35 -19.63 11.89
C THR A 368 -4.91 -20.10 12.12
N LEU A 369 -3.93 -19.40 11.56
CA LEU A 369 -2.51 -19.71 11.75
C LEU A 369 -2.10 -19.57 13.22
N ALA A 370 -2.55 -18.52 13.90
CA ALA A 370 -2.28 -18.32 15.33
C ALA A 370 -2.85 -19.47 16.18
N LYS A 371 -4.07 -19.92 15.87
CA LYS A 371 -4.69 -21.06 16.52
C LYS A 371 -3.93 -22.37 16.25
N GLY A 372 -3.55 -22.62 14.98
CA GLY A 372 -2.77 -23.79 14.59
C GLY A 372 -1.40 -23.84 15.28
N LEU A 373 -0.72 -22.69 15.39
CA LEU A 373 0.57 -22.56 16.08
C LEU A 373 0.44 -22.74 17.61
N GLY A 374 -0.65 -22.29 18.21
CA GLY A 374 -0.89 -22.33 19.66
C GLY A 374 -1.46 -23.65 20.14
N GLU A 375 -2.46 -24.20 19.47
CA GLU A 375 -3.23 -25.39 19.87
C GLU A 375 -2.85 -26.65 19.08
N GLY A 376 -2.08 -26.50 17.99
CA GLY A 376 -1.67 -27.58 17.10
C GLY A 376 -2.54 -27.70 15.85
N ARG A 377 -2.00 -28.34 14.81
CA ARG A 377 -2.65 -28.47 13.48
C ARG A 377 -3.98 -29.20 13.54
N ASP A 378 -4.15 -30.14 14.47
CA ASP A 378 -5.43 -30.87 14.67
C ASP A 378 -6.59 -29.92 15.00
N ALA A 379 -6.32 -28.77 15.64
CA ALA A 379 -7.34 -27.79 16.00
C ALA A 379 -7.90 -27.00 14.80
N ILE A 380 -7.20 -27.05 13.65
CA ILE A 380 -7.55 -26.37 12.40
C ILE A 380 -7.56 -27.35 11.20
N ALA A 381 -7.74 -28.64 11.45
CA ALA A 381 -7.65 -29.67 10.42
C ALA A 381 -8.63 -29.44 9.25
N ASP A 382 -9.84 -29.00 9.53
CA ASP A 382 -10.85 -28.72 8.49
C ASP A 382 -10.47 -27.49 7.63
N GLU A 383 -9.80 -26.51 8.22
CA GLU A 383 -9.26 -25.33 7.52
C GLU A 383 -8.10 -25.74 6.61
N LEU A 384 -7.16 -26.54 7.10
CA LEU A 384 -6.04 -27.06 6.32
C LEU A 384 -6.55 -27.91 5.13
N ASP A 385 -7.45 -28.86 5.37
CA ASP A 385 -8.04 -29.71 4.33
C ASP A 385 -8.76 -28.89 3.22
N ARG A 386 -9.40 -27.77 3.57
CA ARG A 386 -10.04 -26.89 2.59
C ARG A 386 -9.03 -26.07 1.81
N ASN A 387 -8.01 -25.57 2.49
CA ASN A 387 -6.95 -24.76 1.92
C ASN A 387 -6.14 -25.59 0.90
N ASP A 388 -5.71 -26.81 1.27
CA ASP A 388 -4.99 -27.72 0.40
C ASP A 388 -5.77 -28.04 -0.88
N ARG A 389 -7.06 -28.34 -0.73
CA ARG A 389 -7.94 -28.59 -1.89
C ARG A 389 -8.00 -27.37 -2.82
N ALA A 390 -8.13 -26.17 -2.28
CA ALA A 390 -8.18 -24.96 -3.09
C ALA A 390 -6.86 -24.69 -3.83
N HIS A 391 -5.72 -24.97 -3.20
CA HIS A 391 -4.41 -24.89 -3.86
C HIS A 391 -4.24 -25.95 -4.95
N ASP A 392 -4.66 -27.19 -4.70
CA ASP A 392 -4.64 -28.27 -5.69
C ASP A 392 -5.54 -27.94 -6.88
N ASP A 393 -6.80 -27.54 -6.63
CA ASP A 393 -7.74 -27.14 -7.66
C ASP A 393 -7.19 -25.99 -8.52
N ARG A 394 -6.57 -24.98 -7.91
CA ARG A 394 -5.94 -23.87 -8.63
C ARG A 394 -4.77 -24.33 -9.50
N ARG A 395 -3.93 -25.21 -8.99
CA ARG A 395 -2.76 -25.75 -9.73
C ARG A 395 -3.19 -26.56 -10.93
N ASP A 396 -4.25 -27.35 -10.79
CA ASP A 396 -4.73 -28.27 -11.82
C ASP A 396 -5.76 -27.66 -12.77
N SER A 397 -6.25 -26.45 -12.48
CA SER A 397 -7.26 -25.76 -13.29
C SER A 397 -6.73 -25.38 -14.67
N HIS A 398 -7.54 -25.59 -15.70
CA HIS A 398 -7.24 -25.12 -17.05
C HIS A 398 -7.19 -23.58 -17.16
N ARG A 399 -7.74 -22.85 -16.18
CA ARG A 399 -7.70 -21.38 -16.12
C ARG A 399 -6.29 -20.85 -15.80
N THR A 400 -5.50 -21.60 -15.06
CA THR A 400 -4.13 -21.21 -14.67
C THR A 400 -3.07 -21.78 -15.62
N SER A 401 -3.43 -22.76 -16.45
CA SER A 401 -2.50 -23.45 -17.35
C SER A 401 -3.12 -23.68 -18.72
N ASN A 402 -2.75 -22.86 -19.71
CA ASN A 402 -3.12 -23.04 -21.10
C ASN A 402 -2.01 -23.81 -21.86
N PRO A 403 -2.27 -25.06 -22.32
CA PRO A 403 -1.27 -25.89 -23.01
C PRO A 403 -0.71 -25.25 -24.29
N ASP A 404 -1.53 -24.51 -25.04
CA ASP A 404 -1.10 -23.88 -26.29
C ASP A 404 -0.13 -22.71 -26.02
N VAL A 405 -0.38 -21.94 -24.95
CA VAL A 405 0.53 -20.88 -24.50
C VAL A 405 1.85 -21.47 -24.02
N ARG A 406 1.81 -22.55 -23.21
CA ARG A 406 3.02 -23.26 -22.75
C ARG A 406 3.83 -23.82 -23.91
N ALA A 407 3.19 -24.50 -24.86
CA ALA A 407 3.88 -25.02 -26.05
C ALA A 407 4.54 -23.90 -26.88
N ARG A 408 3.89 -22.72 -26.95
CA ARG A 408 4.46 -21.57 -27.63
C ARG A 408 5.68 -21.01 -26.88
N ILE A 409 5.63 -20.92 -25.54
CA ILE A 409 6.76 -20.46 -24.72
C ILE A 409 7.93 -21.43 -24.84
N GLU A 410 7.68 -22.74 -24.72
CA GLU A 410 8.71 -23.79 -24.89
C GLU A 410 9.35 -23.81 -26.29
N GLY A 411 8.61 -23.30 -27.29
CA GLY A 411 9.11 -23.15 -28.66
C GLY A 411 9.91 -21.88 -28.92
N LEU A 412 10.05 -20.98 -27.95
CA LEU A 412 10.90 -19.79 -28.09
C LEU A 412 12.38 -20.16 -27.93
N ASP A 413 13.21 -19.57 -28.76
CA ASP A 413 14.67 -19.72 -28.75
C ASP A 413 15.36 -18.36 -28.93
N GLU A 414 16.68 -18.34 -28.90
CA GLU A 414 17.46 -17.11 -29.06
C GLU A 414 17.21 -16.36 -30.38
N GLU A 415 16.66 -17.01 -31.42
CA GLU A 415 16.33 -16.35 -32.68
C GLU A 415 15.10 -15.45 -32.52
N HIS A 416 14.17 -15.81 -31.63
CA HIS A 416 12.97 -15.03 -31.33
C HIS A 416 13.29 -13.72 -30.59
N ASP A 417 14.42 -13.66 -29.87
CA ASP A 417 14.91 -12.46 -29.16
C ASP A 417 15.62 -11.48 -30.09
N ARG A 418 15.80 -11.84 -31.36
CA ARG A 418 16.51 -11.03 -32.35
C ARG A 418 15.58 -10.47 -33.39
N ARG A 419 15.86 -9.25 -33.81
CA ARG A 419 15.20 -8.64 -34.97
C ARG A 419 15.84 -9.14 -36.27
N GLY A 420 15.02 -9.31 -37.32
CA GLY A 420 15.46 -9.84 -38.61
C GLY A 420 16.51 -8.97 -39.34
N SER A 421 16.71 -7.71 -38.91
CA SER A 421 17.76 -6.82 -39.45
C SER A 421 18.36 -5.94 -38.36
N ALA A 422 19.61 -5.54 -38.54
CA ALA A 422 20.34 -4.66 -37.64
C ALA A 422 19.76 -3.24 -37.59
N PHE A 423 20.06 -2.48 -36.52
CA PHE A 423 19.56 -1.11 -36.35
C PHE A 423 19.99 -0.18 -37.50
N GLU A 424 21.21 -0.30 -37.98
CA GLU A 424 21.77 0.48 -39.05
C GLU A 424 20.99 0.33 -40.37
N GLU A 425 20.41 -0.84 -40.60
CA GLU A 425 19.57 -1.13 -41.77
C GLU A 425 18.11 -0.68 -41.55
N ARG A 426 17.59 -0.92 -40.33
CA ARG A 426 16.21 -0.57 -40.01
C ARG A 426 15.96 0.93 -39.95
N LYS A 427 16.87 1.70 -39.37
CA LYS A 427 16.71 3.15 -39.16
C LYS A 427 16.49 3.92 -40.46
N PRO A 428 17.29 3.73 -41.54
CA PRO A 428 17.03 4.36 -42.83
C PRO A 428 15.70 3.93 -43.46
N ALA A 429 15.36 2.63 -43.37
CA ALA A 429 14.11 2.11 -43.89
C ALA A 429 12.88 2.70 -43.20
N GLN A 430 12.91 2.79 -41.88
CA GLN A 430 11.85 3.40 -41.07
C GLN A 430 11.70 4.91 -41.40
N ARG A 431 12.81 5.63 -41.52
CA ARG A 431 12.77 7.05 -41.90
C ARG A 431 12.19 7.30 -43.28
N ALA A 432 12.51 6.42 -44.24
CA ALA A 432 11.95 6.51 -45.57
C ALA A 432 10.45 6.21 -45.63
N GLN A 433 9.97 5.35 -44.72
CA GLN A 433 8.55 4.94 -44.66
C GLN A 433 7.67 5.95 -43.91
N LEU A 434 8.18 6.55 -42.83
CA LEU A 434 7.38 7.36 -41.92
C LEU A 434 7.29 8.84 -42.32
N ASP A 435 8.11 9.31 -43.29
CA ASP A 435 8.14 10.71 -43.75
C ASP A 435 8.13 11.77 -42.63
N LEU A 436 8.86 11.50 -41.56
CA LEU A 436 8.94 12.38 -40.40
C LEU A 436 10.06 13.40 -40.53
N PRO A 437 9.96 14.58 -39.89
CA PRO A 437 11.07 15.52 -39.77
C PRO A 437 12.33 14.83 -39.26
N ALA A 438 13.48 15.25 -39.81
CA ALA A 438 14.77 14.65 -39.45
C ALA A 438 15.13 14.86 -37.95
N LEU A 439 14.66 15.98 -37.37
CA LEU A 439 14.89 16.40 -36.01
C LEU A 439 13.56 16.83 -35.37
N PHE A 440 13.37 16.44 -34.13
CA PHE A 440 12.30 16.89 -33.25
C PHE A 440 10.88 16.72 -33.81
N PRO A 441 10.48 15.53 -34.32
CA PRO A 441 9.09 15.32 -34.67
C PRO A 441 8.19 15.57 -33.47
N SER A 442 7.11 16.31 -33.68
CA SER A 442 6.16 16.65 -32.64
C SER A 442 5.06 15.59 -32.48
N THR A 443 4.64 15.34 -31.24
CA THR A 443 3.53 14.44 -30.89
C THR A 443 2.92 14.87 -29.56
N SER A 444 1.81 14.25 -29.17
CA SER A 444 1.24 14.39 -27.83
C SER A 444 1.25 13.04 -27.07
N PHE A 445 0.75 13.02 -25.82
CA PHE A 445 0.53 11.79 -25.10
C PHE A 445 -0.60 10.96 -25.70
N GLY A 446 -0.66 9.64 -25.41
CA GLY A 446 -1.63 8.71 -25.98
C GLY A 446 -3.08 9.06 -25.64
N SER A 447 -3.38 9.37 -24.37
CA SER A 447 -4.73 9.68 -23.90
C SER A 447 -5.03 11.16 -23.84
N TYR A 448 -6.24 11.53 -24.30
CA TYR A 448 -6.81 12.86 -24.14
C TYR A 448 -7.77 12.92 -22.94
N PRO A 449 -8.08 14.11 -22.41
CA PRO A 449 -8.98 14.25 -21.27
C PRO A 449 -10.35 13.60 -21.52
N GLN A 450 -10.85 12.85 -20.54
CA GLN A 450 -12.18 12.26 -20.56
C GLN A 450 -13.24 13.36 -20.41
N THR A 451 -13.95 13.68 -21.49
CA THR A 451 -15.00 14.71 -21.47
C THR A 451 -16.25 14.26 -20.74
N ALA A 452 -17.17 15.19 -20.44
CA ALA A 452 -18.47 14.87 -19.84
C ALA A 452 -19.30 13.98 -20.76
N GLU A 453 -19.22 14.19 -22.08
CA GLU A 453 -19.91 13.42 -23.12
C GLU A 453 -19.43 11.97 -23.15
N ILE A 454 -18.11 11.74 -23.12
CA ILE A 454 -17.51 10.40 -23.06
C ILE A 454 -17.98 9.67 -21.79
N ARG A 455 -17.90 10.33 -20.63
CA ARG A 455 -18.35 9.72 -19.36
C ARG A 455 -19.85 9.41 -19.37
N SER A 456 -20.67 10.30 -19.94
CA SER A 456 -22.10 10.08 -20.10
C SER A 456 -22.39 8.91 -21.04
N ALA A 457 -21.72 8.82 -22.18
CA ALA A 457 -21.88 7.72 -23.13
C ALA A 457 -21.55 6.37 -22.49
N ARG A 458 -20.46 6.28 -21.73
CA ARG A 458 -20.06 5.07 -20.99
C ARG A 458 -21.08 4.67 -19.92
N LYS A 459 -21.59 5.65 -19.17
CA LYS A 459 -22.65 5.41 -18.18
C LYS A 459 -23.91 4.86 -18.85
N ARG A 460 -24.38 5.48 -19.93
CA ARG A 460 -25.57 5.06 -20.69
C ARG A 460 -25.44 3.66 -21.27
N LEU A 461 -24.23 3.25 -21.73
CA LEU A 461 -23.96 1.89 -22.17
C LEU A 461 -24.13 0.91 -21.01
N ARG A 462 -23.51 1.20 -19.85
CA ARG A 462 -23.59 0.33 -18.65
C ARG A 462 -25.02 0.19 -18.12
N GLU A 463 -25.83 1.25 -18.21
CA GLU A 463 -27.23 1.27 -17.79
C GLU A 463 -28.18 0.68 -18.85
N GLY A 464 -27.66 0.24 -20.02
CA GLY A 464 -28.45 -0.33 -21.10
C GLY A 464 -29.30 0.68 -21.88
N GLU A 465 -29.07 2.01 -21.69
CA GLU A 465 -29.79 3.04 -22.41
C GLU A 465 -29.37 3.16 -23.88
N ILE A 466 -28.14 2.79 -24.20
CA ILE A 466 -27.62 2.70 -25.56
C ILE A 466 -26.96 1.33 -25.77
N ASP A 467 -26.97 0.85 -27.00
CA ASP A 467 -26.27 -0.36 -27.37
C ASP A 467 -24.78 -0.14 -27.69
N TRP A 468 -24.03 -1.22 -27.80
CA TRP A 468 -22.60 -1.20 -28.12
C TRP A 468 -22.31 -0.49 -29.46
N LEU A 469 -23.15 -0.67 -30.47
CA LEU A 469 -22.92 -0.05 -31.78
C LEU A 469 -23.06 1.47 -31.70
N THR A 470 -24.03 1.98 -30.98
CA THR A 470 -24.22 3.40 -30.71
C THR A 470 -23.03 3.98 -29.92
N TYR A 471 -22.61 3.28 -28.85
CA TYR A 471 -21.43 3.70 -28.07
C TYR A 471 -20.17 3.73 -28.94
N LYS A 472 -19.91 2.68 -29.72
CA LYS A 472 -18.77 2.64 -30.65
C LYS A 472 -18.79 3.80 -31.65
N GLY A 473 -19.96 4.17 -32.18
CA GLY A 473 -20.10 5.31 -33.07
C GLY A 473 -19.68 6.63 -32.39
N LEU A 474 -20.13 6.86 -31.15
CA LEU A 474 -19.74 8.05 -30.36
C LEU A 474 -18.23 8.11 -30.12
N MET A 475 -17.60 6.96 -29.83
CA MET A 475 -16.13 6.93 -29.63
C MET A 475 -15.40 7.18 -30.95
N GLN A 476 -15.87 6.68 -32.08
CA GLN A 476 -15.29 6.94 -33.39
C GLN A 476 -15.37 8.44 -33.78
N GLU A 477 -16.49 9.10 -33.48
CA GLU A 477 -16.64 10.54 -33.69
C GLU A 477 -15.63 11.33 -32.84
N GLU A 478 -15.42 10.94 -31.58
CA GLU A 478 -14.44 11.58 -30.70
C GLU A 478 -13.00 11.36 -31.19
N ILE A 479 -12.65 10.14 -31.60
CA ILE A 479 -11.33 9.83 -32.19
C ILE A 479 -11.09 10.73 -33.42
N GLN A 480 -12.08 10.83 -34.32
CA GLN A 480 -11.96 11.68 -35.51
C GLN A 480 -11.75 13.15 -35.14
N ARG A 481 -12.46 13.64 -34.11
CA ARG A 481 -12.30 15.01 -33.60
C ARG A 481 -10.88 15.25 -33.09
N VAL A 482 -10.34 14.31 -32.30
CA VAL A 482 -8.98 14.39 -31.74
C VAL A 482 -7.93 14.36 -32.84
N ILE A 483 -8.08 13.49 -33.85
CA ILE A 483 -7.17 13.41 -35.00
C ILE A 483 -7.19 14.71 -35.78
N SER A 484 -8.38 15.20 -36.14
CA SER A 484 -8.52 16.46 -36.90
C SER A 484 -7.93 17.66 -36.17
N PHE A 485 -8.08 17.72 -34.84
CA PHE A 485 -7.44 18.75 -34.01
C PHE A 485 -5.91 18.68 -34.08
N GLN A 486 -5.33 17.49 -34.01
CA GLN A 486 -3.88 17.29 -34.10
C GLN A 486 -3.34 17.69 -35.48
N GLU A 487 -4.08 17.36 -36.55
CA GLU A 487 -3.74 17.80 -37.92
C GLU A 487 -3.79 19.33 -38.06
N GLU A 488 -4.83 19.98 -37.49
CA GLU A 488 -5.01 21.43 -37.52
C GLU A 488 -3.87 22.16 -36.80
N VAL A 489 -3.41 21.65 -35.64
CA VAL A 489 -2.28 22.26 -34.91
C VAL A 489 -0.91 21.85 -35.47
N GLY A 490 -0.86 20.94 -36.45
CA GLY A 490 0.34 20.57 -37.20
C GLY A 490 1.28 19.63 -36.45
N LEU A 491 0.76 18.65 -35.69
CA LEU A 491 1.57 17.58 -35.09
C LEU A 491 2.05 16.61 -36.18
N ASP A 492 3.29 16.14 -36.07
CA ASP A 492 3.90 15.23 -37.02
C ASP A 492 3.48 13.78 -36.84
N VAL A 493 3.26 13.37 -35.58
CA VAL A 493 2.79 12.04 -35.21
C VAL A 493 1.48 12.18 -34.43
N LEU A 494 0.42 11.57 -34.95
CA LEU A 494 -0.91 11.65 -34.38
C LEU A 494 -1.17 10.49 -33.45
N VAL A 495 -1.81 10.77 -32.32
CA VAL A 495 -2.27 9.76 -31.36
C VAL A 495 -3.77 9.54 -31.47
N HIS A 496 -4.20 8.35 -31.10
CA HIS A 496 -5.61 7.94 -31.13
C HIS A 496 -6.49 8.76 -30.14
N GLY A 497 -5.95 9.13 -28.98
CA GLY A 497 -6.64 9.90 -27.94
C GLY A 497 -7.37 9.06 -26.89
N GLU A 498 -7.59 7.78 -27.15
CA GLU A 498 -8.11 6.77 -26.21
C GLU A 498 -9.44 7.13 -25.51
N PRO A 499 -10.48 7.61 -26.22
CA PRO A 499 -11.74 8.01 -25.55
C PRO A 499 -12.52 6.82 -24.97
N GLU A 500 -12.37 5.61 -25.54
CA GLU A 500 -13.01 4.39 -25.07
C GLU A 500 -12.37 3.84 -23.79
N ARG A 501 -11.13 4.20 -23.50
CA ARG A 501 -10.37 3.71 -22.35
C ARG A 501 -10.71 4.52 -21.09
N ASN A 502 -11.13 3.85 -20.02
CA ASN A 502 -11.30 4.45 -18.69
C ASN A 502 -10.01 4.31 -17.87
N ASP A 503 -9.64 3.10 -17.52
CA ASP A 503 -8.38 2.73 -16.89
C ASP A 503 -7.56 1.84 -17.85
N MET A 504 -6.25 1.96 -17.85
CA MET A 504 -5.41 1.22 -18.80
C MET A 504 -5.42 -0.28 -18.48
N VAL A 505 -5.30 -0.64 -17.21
CA VAL A 505 -5.24 -2.05 -16.80
C VAL A 505 -6.59 -2.72 -17.05
N GLN A 506 -7.68 -2.10 -16.64
CA GLN A 506 -9.03 -2.60 -16.87
C GLN A 506 -9.31 -2.78 -18.36
N TYR A 507 -9.09 -1.74 -19.17
CA TYR A 507 -9.40 -1.78 -20.60
C TYR A 507 -8.67 -2.91 -21.34
N PHE A 508 -7.37 -3.09 -21.08
CA PHE A 508 -6.61 -4.16 -21.72
C PHE A 508 -6.91 -5.53 -21.14
N GLY A 509 -7.11 -5.64 -19.82
CA GLY A 509 -7.52 -6.87 -19.17
C GLY A 509 -8.84 -7.42 -19.72
N GLU A 510 -9.85 -6.54 -19.94
CA GLU A 510 -11.15 -6.90 -20.54
C GLU A 510 -11.03 -7.47 -21.99
N GLN A 511 -9.90 -7.24 -22.67
CA GLN A 511 -9.64 -7.76 -24.01
C GLN A 511 -8.84 -9.08 -24.01
N MET A 512 -8.38 -9.54 -22.87
CA MET A 512 -7.53 -10.73 -22.74
C MET A 512 -8.25 -11.84 -21.98
N GLU A 513 -8.03 -13.08 -22.40
CA GLU A 513 -8.48 -14.26 -21.65
C GLU A 513 -7.66 -14.44 -20.38
N GLY A 514 -8.28 -14.95 -19.31
CA GLY A 514 -7.63 -15.20 -18.02
C GLY A 514 -7.67 -14.03 -17.04
N TYR A 515 -8.32 -12.92 -17.38
CA TYR A 515 -8.59 -11.80 -16.47
C TYR A 515 -10.04 -11.87 -15.98
N VAL A 516 -10.21 -11.60 -14.69
CA VAL A 516 -11.51 -11.50 -14.04
C VAL A 516 -11.61 -10.13 -13.36
N PHE A 517 -12.78 -9.51 -13.43
CA PHE A 517 -13.03 -8.19 -12.88
C PHE A 517 -13.98 -8.27 -11.70
N THR A 518 -13.64 -7.57 -10.63
CA THR A 518 -14.48 -7.42 -9.44
C THR A 518 -15.44 -6.26 -9.63
N GLU A 519 -16.58 -6.28 -8.94
CA GLU A 519 -17.55 -5.18 -8.97
C GLU A 519 -17.29 -4.16 -7.84
N ASN A 520 -16.91 -4.64 -6.66
CA ASN A 520 -16.81 -3.85 -5.44
C ASN A 520 -15.39 -3.71 -4.87
N ALA A 521 -14.39 -4.38 -5.46
CA ALA A 521 -13.03 -4.43 -4.90
C ALA A 521 -12.30 -3.07 -4.87
N TRP A 522 -12.72 -2.10 -5.68
CA TRP A 522 -12.09 -0.77 -5.80
C TRP A 522 -13.10 0.38 -5.75
#